data_ffd2c06219813019179a10ac316f1b01
#
_entry.id   ffd2c06219813019179a10ac316f1b01
#
_cell.length_a   1.000
_cell.length_b   1.000
_cell.length_c   1.000
_cell.angle_alpha   90.00
_cell.angle_beta   90.00
_cell.angle_gamma   90.00
#
_symmetry.space_group_name_H-M   'P 1'
#
loop_
_entity.id
_entity.type
_entity.pdbx_description
1 polymer ?
#
loop_
_entity_poly.entity_id
_entity_poly.type
_entity_poly.pdbx_seq_one_letter_code
_entity_poly.pdbx_strand_id
1 'polypeptide(L)'
;MEASLNNMSETNGLNKESLSSLKGLLNQVFHLEDKDLRTYSPLTLAYIGDGVYELVIRTILVKKGNCPVNQLHRKASSLVKAGTQSSMMEVIEPMLTEEEHSVYRRGRNAHSPTMAKHATMADYRRATGFEALMGYLYLKDDFSRIIELVRAGIGEDQI
;
A
#
# COMPACT_ATOMS: atom_id res chain seq x y z
N MET A 1 -14.90 16.45 39.91
CA MET A 1 -14.81 16.70 38.46
C MET A 1 -13.46 17.24 37.98
N GLU A 2 -12.45 17.24 38.81
CA GLU A 2 -11.11 17.77 38.47
C GLU A 2 -10.02 16.70 38.31
N ALA A 3 -10.35 15.44 38.39
CA ALA A 3 -9.37 14.35 38.27
C ALA A 3 -9.13 13.83 36.85
N SER A 4 -9.81 14.38 35.83
CA SER A 4 -9.77 13.87 34.47
C SER A 4 -8.87 14.64 33.47
N LEU A 5 -8.26 15.74 33.93
CA LEU A 5 -7.45 16.61 33.05
C LEU A 5 -5.93 16.46 33.23
N ASN A 6 -5.48 15.67 34.20
CA ASN A 6 -4.05 15.56 34.52
C ASN A 6 -3.34 14.35 33.89
N ASN A 7 -4.05 13.53 33.07
CA ASN A 7 -3.44 12.37 32.42
C ASN A 7 -3.03 12.63 30.95
N MET A 8 -3.08 13.88 30.49
CA MET A 8 -2.66 14.24 29.12
C MET A 8 -1.20 14.72 29.03
N SER A 9 -0.45 14.72 30.11
CA SER A 9 0.92 15.24 30.12
C SER A 9 2.03 14.19 30.07
N GLU A 10 1.70 12.90 30.02
CA GLU A 10 2.71 11.82 29.97
C GLU A 10 2.83 11.09 28.62
N THR A 11 2.27 11.63 27.54
CA THR A 11 2.55 11.14 26.18
C THR A 11 3.80 11.80 25.59
N ASN A 12 4.80 12.00 26.41
CA ASN A 12 6.12 12.50 25.99
C ASN A 12 6.86 11.41 25.21
N GLY A 13 6.75 11.43 23.88
CA GLY A 13 7.53 10.59 22.97
C GLY A 13 6.85 10.20 21.69
N LEU A 14 5.56 10.40 21.55
CA LEU A 14 4.87 10.18 20.28
C LEU A 14 5.07 11.41 19.40
N ASN A 15 5.84 11.22 18.33
CA ASN A 15 6.04 12.24 17.32
C ASN A 15 4.68 12.75 16.82
N LYS A 16 4.45 14.06 16.86
CA LYS A 16 3.19 14.68 16.40
C LYS A 16 2.82 14.26 14.97
N GLU A 17 3.81 13.93 14.16
CA GLU A 17 3.62 13.44 12.79
C GLU A 17 2.97 12.05 12.75
N SER A 18 3.31 11.16 13.70
CA SER A 18 2.71 9.81 13.75
C SER A 18 1.25 9.83 14.19
N LEU A 19 0.85 10.81 15.01
CA LEU A 19 -0.54 10.97 15.45
C LEU A 19 -1.44 11.57 14.35
N SER A 20 -0.86 12.25 13.35
CA SER A 20 -1.62 12.83 12.24
C SER A 20 -1.87 11.85 11.09
N SER A 21 -1.19 10.67 11.06
CA SER A 21 -1.40 9.65 10.06
C SER A 21 -2.64 8.81 10.38
N LEU A 22 -3.25 8.22 9.34
CA LEU A 22 -4.35 7.26 9.52
C LEU A 22 -3.95 6.13 10.46
N LYS A 23 -2.78 5.55 10.24
CA LYS A 23 -2.26 4.45 11.06
C LYS A 23 -2.07 4.90 12.52
N GLY A 24 -1.52 6.08 12.75
CA GLY A 24 -1.33 6.63 14.09
C GLY A 24 -2.64 6.83 14.83
N LEU A 25 -3.67 7.36 14.17
CA LEU A 25 -5.00 7.52 14.75
C LEU A 25 -5.66 6.17 15.06
N LEU A 26 -5.52 5.19 14.18
CA LEU A 26 -6.03 3.84 14.41
C LEU A 26 -5.36 3.20 15.62
N ASN A 27 -4.03 3.33 15.73
CA ASN A 27 -3.29 2.82 16.89
C ASN A 27 -3.82 3.42 18.20
N GLN A 28 -4.07 4.73 18.20
CA GLN A 28 -4.56 5.42 19.39
C GLN A 28 -5.97 4.98 19.78
N VAL A 29 -6.90 4.99 18.82
CA VAL A 29 -8.33 4.74 19.08
C VAL A 29 -8.59 3.27 19.40
N PHE A 30 -7.94 2.36 18.70
CA PHE A 30 -8.14 0.91 18.84
C PHE A 30 -7.10 0.22 19.74
N HIS A 31 -6.23 0.99 20.41
CA HIS A 31 -5.18 0.47 21.28
C HIS A 31 -4.28 -0.56 20.60
N LEU A 32 -3.84 -0.23 19.36
CA LEU A 32 -2.96 -1.06 18.57
C LEU A 32 -1.50 -0.63 18.79
N GLU A 33 -0.59 -1.58 18.60
CA GLU A 33 0.85 -1.33 18.70
C GLU A 33 1.52 -1.52 17.34
N ASP A 34 2.53 -0.71 17.08
CA ASP A 34 3.41 -0.94 15.94
C ASP A 34 4.27 -2.17 16.20
N LYS A 35 4.35 -3.05 15.22
CA LYS A 35 5.17 -4.27 15.27
C LYS A 35 6.34 -4.12 14.30
N ASP A 36 7.40 -4.88 14.55
CA ASP A 36 8.49 -5.01 13.59
C ASP A 36 7.92 -5.53 12.26
N LEU A 37 8.12 -4.77 11.19
CA LEU A 37 7.55 -5.07 9.87
C LEU A 37 8.04 -6.41 9.32
N ARG A 38 9.20 -6.88 9.78
CA ARG A 38 9.74 -8.20 9.41
C ARG A 38 8.93 -9.37 9.97
N THR A 39 8.07 -9.12 10.98
CA THR A 39 7.23 -10.15 11.58
C THR A 39 5.97 -10.45 10.78
N TYR A 40 5.60 -9.56 9.84
CA TYR A 40 4.44 -9.80 8.97
C TYR A 40 4.80 -10.75 7.84
N SER A 41 3.90 -11.69 7.55
CA SER A 41 4.04 -12.53 6.37
C SER A 41 3.91 -11.71 5.09
N PRO A 42 4.54 -12.14 3.99
CA PRO A 42 4.39 -11.42 2.71
C PRO A 42 2.94 -11.31 2.25
N LEU A 43 2.12 -12.32 2.47
CA LEU A 43 0.71 -12.30 2.07
C LEU A 43 -0.12 -11.36 2.95
N THR A 44 0.24 -11.19 4.22
CA THR A 44 -0.39 -10.17 5.08
C THR A 44 -0.06 -8.76 4.59
N LEU A 45 1.19 -8.52 4.21
CA LEU A 45 1.60 -7.24 3.61
C LEU A 45 0.87 -6.99 2.28
N ALA A 46 0.74 -8.01 1.44
CA ALA A 46 0.01 -7.91 0.18
C ALA A 46 -1.48 -7.63 0.40
N TYR A 47 -2.07 -8.21 1.43
CA TYR A 47 -3.47 -7.98 1.79
C TYR A 47 -3.75 -6.49 2.07
N ILE A 48 -2.94 -5.85 2.91
CA ILE A 48 -3.11 -4.42 3.18
C ILE A 48 -2.68 -3.57 1.98
N GLY A 49 -1.63 -3.97 1.27
CA GLY A 49 -1.11 -3.26 0.11
C GLY A 49 -2.09 -3.19 -1.06
N ASP A 50 -2.90 -4.23 -1.27
CA ASP A 50 -3.98 -4.23 -2.26
C ASP A 50 -4.96 -3.07 -1.98
N GLY A 51 -5.42 -2.95 -0.74
CA GLY A 51 -6.30 -1.85 -0.34
C GLY A 51 -5.66 -0.47 -0.47
N VAL A 52 -4.40 -0.35 -0.11
CA VAL A 52 -3.65 0.91 -0.21
C VAL A 52 -3.50 1.35 -1.67
N TYR A 53 -3.07 0.46 -2.54
CA TYR A 53 -2.91 0.76 -3.96
C TYR A 53 -4.25 1.12 -4.61
N GLU A 54 -5.30 0.39 -4.31
CA GLU A 54 -6.63 0.67 -4.82
C GLU A 54 -7.13 2.05 -4.36
N LEU A 55 -6.88 2.42 -3.10
CA LEU A 55 -7.23 3.76 -2.60
C LEU A 55 -6.47 4.86 -3.34
N VAL A 56 -5.19 4.67 -3.59
CA VAL A 56 -4.37 5.63 -4.36
C VAL A 56 -4.96 5.82 -5.77
N ILE A 57 -5.24 4.73 -6.46
CA ILE A 57 -5.81 4.78 -7.82
C ILE A 57 -7.18 5.46 -7.83
N ARG A 58 -8.08 5.07 -6.94
CA ARG A 58 -9.42 5.68 -6.84
C ARG A 58 -9.34 7.18 -6.52
N THR A 59 -8.42 7.56 -5.64
CA THR A 59 -8.21 8.97 -5.30
C THR A 59 -7.79 9.77 -6.53
N ILE A 60 -6.83 9.27 -7.29
CA ILE A 60 -6.36 9.93 -8.53
C ILE A 60 -7.54 10.09 -9.51
N LEU A 61 -8.28 9.03 -9.76
CA LEU A 61 -9.37 9.04 -10.73
C LEU A 61 -10.48 10.01 -10.34
N VAL A 62 -10.88 10.01 -9.07
CA VAL A 62 -11.92 10.92 -8.56
C VAL A 62 -11.47 12.38 -8.65
N LYS A 63 -10.21 12.66 -8.32
CA LYS A 63 -9.68 14.03 -8.36
C LYS A 63 -9.42 14.54 -9.76
N LYS A 64 -9.29 13.69 -10.76
CA LYS A 64 -9.18 14.10 -12.16
C LYS A 64 -10.48 14.58 -12.77
N GLY A 65 -11.59 14.15 -12.24
CA GLY A 65 -12.88 14.65 -12.69
C GLY A 65 -14.04 13.74 -12.33
N ASN A 66 -15.20 14.39 -12.22
CA ASN A 66 -16.44 13.67 -11.96
C ASN A 66 -16.89 12.93 -13.23
N CYS A 67 -17.15 11.66 -13.11
CA CYS A 67 -17.69 10.85 -14.20
C CYS A 67 -18.58 9.72 -13.65
N PRO A 68 -19.41 9.09 -14.49
CA PRO A 68 -20.27 8.00 -14.03
C PRO A 68 -19.47 6.88 -13.34
N VAL A 69 -20.01 6.34 -12.27
CA VAL A 69 -19.33 5.33 -11.45
C VAL A 69 -18.87 4.11 -12.24
N ASN A 70 -19.61 3.72 -13.28
CA ASN A 70 -19.24 2.61 -14.16
C ASN A 70 -17.93 2.88 -14.92
N GLN A 71 -17.69 4.12 -15.31
CA GLN A 71 -16.43 4.53 -15.93
C GLN A 71 -15.29 4.51 -14.93
N LEU A 72 -15.53 4.98 -13.70
CA LEU A 72 -14.55 4.91 -12.62
C LEU A 72 -14.14 3.46 -12.34
N HIS A 73 -15.09 2.55 -12.26
CA HIS A 73 -14.81 1.12 -12.05
C HIS A 73 -13.97 0.53 -13.18
N ARG A 74 -14.28 0.82 -14.44
CA ARG A 74 -13.52 0.32 -15.59
C ARG A 74 -12.09 0.86 -15.60
N LYS A 75 -11.91 2.16 -15.35
CA LYS A 75 -10.58 2.77 -15.27
C LYS A 75 -9.77 2.18 -14.12
N ALA A 76 -10.36 2.08 -12.93
CA ALA A 76 -9.71 1.48 -11.77
C ALA A 76 -9.32 0.03 -12.03
N SER A 77 -10.23 -0.78 -12.58
CA SER A 77 -9.97 -2.20 -12.86
C SER A 77 -8.79 -2.40 -13.82
N SER A 78 -8.64 -1.54 -14.82
CA SER A 78 -7.52 -1.62 -15.75
C SER A 78 -6.16 -1.34 -15.09
N LEU A 79 -6.16 -0.56 -14.01
CA LEU A 79 -4.94 -0.13 -13.30
C LEU A 79 -4.59 -1.06 -12.13
N VAL A 80 -5.56 -1.78 -11.57
CA VAL A 80 -5.33 -2.67 -10.41
C VAL A 80 -5.20 -4.14 -10.76
N LYS A 81 -5.41 -4.53 -12.00
CA LYS A 81 -5.27 -5.93 -12.41
C LYS A 81 -3.82 -6.41 -12.34
N ALA A 82 -3.64 -7.71 -12.17
CA ALA A 82 -2.32 -8.32 -11.98
C ALA A 82 -1.36 -8.04 -13.16
N GLY A 83 -1.84 -8.05 -14.39
CA GLY A 83 -1.01 -7.76 -15.56
C GLY A 83 -0.45 -6.33 -15.54
N THR A 84 -1.24 -5.35 -15.13
CA THR A 84 -0.80 -3.96 -14.99
C THR A 84 0.23 -3.82 -13.87
N GLN A 85 -0.02 -4.41 -12.71
CA GLN A 85 0.92 -4.38 -11.60
C GLN A 85 2.24 -5.08 -11.95
N SER A 86 2.17 -6.18 -12.69
CA SER A 86 3.35 -6.88 -13.21
C SER A 86 4.17 -6.01 -14.14
N SER A 87 3.52 -5.30 -15.06
CA SER A 87 4.19 -4.36 -15.97
C SER A 87 4.81 -3.17 -15.22
N MET A 88 4.14 -2.66 -14.20
CA MET A 88 4.69 -1.63 -13.35
C MET A 88 6.00 -2.08 -12.68
N MET A 89 6.07 -3.32 -12.25
CA MET A 89 7.28 -3.87 -11.62
C MET A 89 8.49 -3.88 -12.54
N GLU A 90 8.30 -4.05 -13.85
CA GLU A 90 9.41 -3.96 -14.81
C GLU A 90 10.09 -2.60 -14.77
N VAL A 91 9.31 -1.55 -14.55
CA VAL A 91 9.81 -0.17 -14.45
C VAL A 91 10.41 0.11 -13.09
N ILE A 92 9.74 -0.28 -12.02
CA ILE A 92 10.10 0.16 -10.66
C ILE A 92 11.14 -0.73 -9.97
N GLU A 93 11.28 -1.99 -10.37
CA GLU A 93 12.22 -2.92 -9.73
C GLU A 93 13.66 -2.38 -9.68
N PRO A 94 14.22 -1.78 -10.75
CA PRO A 94 15.56 -1.19 -10.70
C PRO A 94 15.69 0.02 -9.76
N MET A 95 14.58 0.63 -9.38
CA MET A 95 14.55 1.80 -8.49
C MET A 95 14.52 1.40 -7.00
N LEU A 96 14.27 0.13 -6.69
CA LEU A 96 14.06 -0.32 -5.31
C LEU A 96 15.35 -0.31 -4.52
N THR A 97 15.25 0.06 -3.25
CA THR A 97 16.32 -0.17 -2.28
C THR A 97 16.47 -1.67 -2.02
N GLU A 98 17.56 -2.09 -1.38
CA GLU A 98 17.76 -3.50 -1.01
C GLU A 98 16.64 -4.01 -0.10
N GLU A 99 16.20 -3.19 0.85
CA GLU A 99 15.11 -3.53 1.77
C GLU A 99 13.77 -3.68 1.03
N GLU A 100 13.43 -2.72 0.18
CA GLU A 100 12.24 -2.77 -0.67
C GLU A 100 12.25 -3.98 -1.59
N HIS A 101 13.38 -4.25 -2.21
CA HIS A 101 13.53 -5.40 -3.10
C HIS A 101 13.39 -6.73 -2.36
N SER A 102 13.88 -6.81 -1.13
CA SER A 102 13.70 -7.98 -0.26
C SER A 102 12.22 -8.25 0.04
N VAL A 103 11.47 -7.20 0.38
CA VAL A 103 10.01 -7.31 0.60
C VAL A 103 9.28 -7.77 -0.67
N TYR A 104 9.60 -7.15 -1.80
CA TYR A 104 9.04 -7.53 -3.10
C TYR A 104 9.30 -9.01 -3.43
N ARG A 105 10.53 -9.48 -3.30
CA ARG A 105 10.90 -10.87 -3.60
C ARG A 105 10.16 -11.86 -2.69
N ARG A 106 10.03 -11.54 -1.42
CA ARG A 106 9.30 -12.40 -0.47
C ARG A 106 7.83 -12.51 -0.87
N GLY A 107 7.21 -11.42 -1.29
CA GLY A 107 5.82 -11.41 -1.79
C GLY A 107 5.69 -12.19 -3.10
N ARG A 108 6.60 -11.96 -4.04
CA ARG A 108 6.63 -12.68 -5.32
C ARG A 108 6.78 -14.20 -5.14
N ASN A 109 7.55 -14.61 -4.16
CA ASN A 109 7.83 -16.03 -3.89
C ASN A 109 6.84 -16.69 -2.93
N ALA A 110 5.90 -15.92 -2.36
CA ALA A 110 4.90 -16.47 -1.46
C ALA A 110 3.89 -17.36 -2.20
N HIS A 111 3.44 -18.42 -1.55
CA HIS A 111 2.41 -19.28 -2.09
C HIS A 111 1.04 -18.79 -1.66
N SER A 112 0.19 -18.45 -2.62
CA SER A 112 -1.21 -18.14 -2.38
C SER A 112 -2.09 -19.29 -2.85
N PRO A 113 -3.14 -19.67 -2.08
CA PRO A 113 -4.06 -20.73 -2.50
C PRO A 113 -4.98 -20.33 -3.66
N THR A 114 -5.09 -19.02 -3.96
CA THR A 114 -5.95 -18.51 -5.02
C THR A 114 -5.14 -17.74 -6.05
N MET A 115 -5.53 -17.87 -7.30
CA MET A 115 -4.96 -17.12 -8.42
C MET A 115 -6.07 -16.40 -9.16
N ALA A 116 -5.80 -15.17 -9.61
CA ALA A 116 -6.76 -14.42 -10.41
C ALA A 116 -7.01 -15.12 -11.75
N LYS A 117 -8.28 -15.17 -12.18
CA LYS A 117 -8.63 -15.59 -13.54
C LYS A 117 -7.94 -14.63 -14.53
N HIS A 118 -7.50 -15.10 -15.66
CA HIS A 118 -6.91 -14.30 -16.75
C HIS A 118 -5.50 -13.73 -16.48
N ALA A 119 -4.86 -14.06 -15.36
CA ALA A 119 -3.46 -13.72 -15.12
C ALA A 119 -2.56 -14.93 -15.33
N THR A 120 -1.35 -14.72 -15.88
CA THR A 120 -0.32 -15.74 -15.84
C THR A 120 0.17 -15.93 -14.41
N MET A 121 0.77 -17.08 -14.12
CA MET A 121 1.38 -17.33 -12.81
C MET A 121 2.48 -16.29 -12.51
N ALA A 122 3.28 -15.93 -13.50
CA ALA A 122 4.33 -14.92 -13.35
C ALA A 122 3.75 -13.54 -13.02
N ASP A 123 2.71 -13.11 -13.72
CA ASP A 123 2.04 -11.83 -13.46
C ASP A 123 1.41 -11.80 -12.08
N TYR A 124 0.75 -12.88 -11.71
CA TYR A 124 0.14 -13.02 -10.39
C TYR A 124 1.19 -12.87 -9.27
N ARG A 125 2.31 -13.55 -9.39
CA ARG A 125 3.40 -13.49 -8.40
C ARG A 125 4.01 -12.10 -8.30
N ARG A 126 4.26 -11.44 -9.43
CA ARG A 126 4.77 -10.07 -9.45
C ARG A 126 3.77 -9.09 -8.83
N ALA A 127 2.49 -9.26 -9.12
CA ALA A 127 1.43 -8.45 -8.52
C ALA A 127 1.38 -8.63 -7.00
N THR A 128 1.48 -9.85 -6.51
CA THR A 128 1.55 -10.13 -5.07
C THR A 128 2.78 -9.46 -4.42
N GLY A 129 3.93 -9.52 -5.10
CA GLY A 129 5.14 -8.84 -4.64
C GLY A 129 4.98 -7.32 -4.62
N PHE A 130 4.36 -6.74 -5.63
CA PHE A 130 4.03 -5.32 -5.69
C PHE A 130 3.12 -4.91 -4.53
N GLU A 131 2.04 -5.66 -4.29
CA GLU A 131 1.12 -5.38 -3.20
C GLU A 131 1.80 -5.51 -1.83
N ALA A 132 2.68 -6.50 -1.66
CA ALA A 132 3.46 -6.64 -0.42
C ALA A 132 4.36 -5.42 -0.19
N LEU A 133 4.99 -4.90 -1.24
CA LEU A 133 5.78 -3.67 -1.19
C LEU A 133 4.92 -2.46 -0.79
N MET A 134 3.72 -2.32 -1.38
CA MET A 134 2.81 -1.24 -1.02
C MET A 134 2.37 -1.31 0.45
N GLY A 135 2.05 -2.50 0.93
CA GLY A 135 1.68 -2.73 2.33
C GLY A 135 2.82 -2.42 3.30
N TYR A 136 4.02 -2.82 2.95
CA TYR A 136 5.23 -2.52 3.73
C TYR A 136 5.45 -1.00 3.87
N LEU A 137 5.41 -0.28 2.75
CA LEU A 137 5.61 1.17 2.74
C LEU A 137 4.49 1.90 3.50
N TYR A 138 3.26 1.43 3.38
CA TYR A 138 2.14 1.97 4.15
C TYR A 138 2.34 1.81 5.65
N LEU A 139 2.69 0.62 6.11
CA LEU A 139 2.90 0.36 7.53
C LEU A 139 4.14 1.08 8.07
N LYS A 140 5.06 1.44 7.21
CA LYS A 140 6.23 2.27 7.51
C LYS A 140 5.91 3.77 7.53
N ASP A 141 4.69 4.17 7.17
CA ASP A 141 4.27 5.57 6.97
C ASP A 141 5.03 6.29 5.85
N ASP A 142 5.51 5.56 4.85
CA ASP A 142 6.24 6.16 3.72
C ASP A 142 5.36 6.36 2.50
N PHE A 143 4.37 7.24 2.64
CA PHE A 143 3.44 7.59 1.55
C PHE A 143 4.14 8.25 0.36
N SER A 144 5.13 9.08 0.61
CA SER A 144 5.90 9.72 -0.47
C SER A 144 6.52 8.69 -1.39
N ARG A 145 7.08 7.63 -0.82
CA ARG A 145 7.69 6.54 -1.60
C ARG A 145 6.65 5.74 -2.38
N ILE A 146 5.48 5.46 -1.78
CA ILE A 146 4.36 4.83 -2.49
C ILE A 146 4.01 5.62 -3.74
N ILE A 147 3.78 6.92 -3.58
CA ILE A 147 3.37 7.79 -4.70
C ILE A 147 4.47 7.87 -5.77
N GLU A 148 5.73 7.98 -5.37
CA GLU A 148 6.87 7.98 -6.29
C GLU A 148 6.91 6.71 -7.15
N LEU A 149 6.79 5.54 -6.52
CA LEU A 149 6.82 4.26 -7.24
C LEU A 149 5.60 4.07 -8.13
N VAL A 150 4.41 4.42 -7.64
CA VAL A 150 3.17 4.32 -8.43
C VAL A 150 3.26 5.23 -9.65
N ARG A 151 3.70 6.46 -9.50
CA ARG A 151 3.87 7.40 -10.62
C ARG A 151 4.85 6.85 -11.66
N ALA A 152 6.00 6.36 -11.22
CA ALA A 152 7.00 5.79 -12.12
C ALA A 152 6.46 4.55 -12.85
N GLY A 153 5.75 3.67 -12.16
CA GLY A 153 5.23 2.44 -12.73
C GLY A 153 4.09 2.63 -13.71
N ILE A 154 3.17 3.54 -13.43
CA ILE A 154 2.02 3.81 -14.32
C ILE A 154 2.45 4.65 -15.51
N GLY A 155 3.37 5.60 -15.34
CA GLY A 155 3.73 6.57 -16.36
C GLY A 155 2.73 7.73 -16.45
N GLU A 156 3.16 8.84 -17.01
CA GLU A 156 2.36 10.07 -17.06
C GLU A 156 1.17 9.99 -18.03
N ASP A 157 1.26 9.12 -19.04
CA ASP A 157 0.29 9.04 -20.13
C ASP A 157 -0.92 8.12 -19.84
N GLN A 158 -0.93 7.39 -18.73
CA GLN A 158 -1.96 6.39 -18.45
C GLN A 158 -3.01 6.81 -17.43
N ILE A 159 -2.79 7.94 -16.78
CA ILE A 159 -3.78 8.54 -15.87
C ILE A 159 -4.08 9.96 -16.24
#